data_0b25fc4dc0375906f6d45c7b521a42cc
#
_entry.id   0b25fc4dc0375906f6d45c7b521a42cc
#
_cell.length_a   1.000
_cell.length_b   1.000
_cell.length_c   1.000
_cell.angle_alpha   90.00
_cell.angle_beta   90.00
_cell.angle_gamma   90.00
#
_symmetry.space_group_name_H-M   'P 1'
#
loop_
_entity.id
_entity.type
_entity.pdbx_description
1 polymer ?
#
loop_
_entity_poly.entity_id
_entity_poly.type
_entity_poly.pdbx_seq_one_letter_code
_entity_poly.pdbx_strand_id
1 'polypeptide(L)'
;GVRLVGSEMCIRDRFKLTPGIFALWYLVTGQFKAALRAAAAGLATIAIGFAAMPTASWEYWTHYMVTPNRLGGLTWAGNQSLSGLLLRLEHGNHTLVWLVLVALCCVLAGVASRRLWQGGGADQVWSLLCAGLCGCLVSPVSWSHHWVWGSLIIVAGLADRRRCQQVLALIWALATLTWMVWWFPAGHNRELAATWWQKILTDAYELVGVATLVALARNRRRCESGVSAPRT
;
A
#
# COMPACT_ATOMS: atom_id res chain seq x y z
N GLY A 1 13.01 -21.97 29.92
CA GLY A 1 12.85 -21.82 28.50
C GLY A 1 12.73 -20.33 28.14
N VAL A 2 13.77 -19.76 27.53
CA VAL A 2 13.71 -18.43 26.98
C VAL A 2 12.73 -18.47 25.80
N ARG A 3 11.51 -17.99 25.98
CA ARG A 3 10.55 -17.81 24.91
C ARG A 3 11.07 -16.71 23.98
N LEU A 4 11.47 -17.09 22.78
CA LEU A 4 11.76 -16.19 21.67
C LEU A 4 10.44 -15.57 21.13
N VAL A 5 9.74 -14.80 21.97
CA VAL A 5 8.42 -14.19 21.65
C VAL A 5 8.52 -13.18 20.50
N GLY A 6 9.72 -12.66 20.22
CA GLY A 6 9.92 -11.66 19.16
C GLY A 6 10.12 -12.26 17.76
N SER A 7 10.72 -13.45 17.64
CA SER A 7 11.04 -14.04 16.34
C SER A 7 9.83 -14.67 15.66
N GLU A 8 8.89 -15.22 16.41
CA GLU A 8 7.67 -15.83 15.85
C GLU A 8 6.72 -14.80 15.23
N MET A 9 6.62 -13.59 15.81
CA MET A 9 5.81 -12.53 15.21
C MET A 9 6.38 -12.05 13.87
N CYS A 10 7.70 -11.91 13.74
CA CYS A 10 8.35 -11.47 12.51
C CYS A 10 8.23 -12.46 11.35
N ILE A 11 8.20 -13.78 11.62
CA ILE A 11 8.05 -14.79 10.57
C ILE A 11 6.61 -14.85 10.06
N ARG A 12 5.62 -14.74 10.94
CA ARG A 12 4.19 -14.78 10.61
C ARG A 12 3.72 -13.56 9.81
N ASP A 13 4.32 -12.39 10.02
CA ASP A 13 4.03 -11.15 9.26
C ASP A 13 4.51 -11.19 7.80
N ARG A 14 5.43 -12.08 7.46
CA ARG A 14 6.02 -12.17 6.11
C ARG A 14 5.15 -12.89 5.08
N PHE A 15 4.19 -13.68 5.50
CA PHE A 15 3.26 -14.39 4.58
C PHE A 15 1.96 -13.59 4.37
N LYS A 16 2.08 -12.36 3.91
CA LYS A 16 0.91 -11.56 3.53
C LYS A 16 0.55 -11.79 2.07
N LEU A 17 -0.75 -11.84 1.77
CA LEU A 17 -1.28 -11.84 0.39
C LEU A 17 -1.02 -10.51 -0.34
N THR A 18 -0.35 -9.56 0.29
CA THR A 18 0.00 -8.25 -0.32
C THR A 18 0.70 -8.39 -1.68
N PRO A 19 1.60 -9.37 -1.92
CA PRO A 19 2.14 -9.59 -3.26
C PRO A 19 1.10 -9.98 -4.30
N GLY A 20 -0.05 -10.51 -3.90
CA GLY A 20 -1.17 -10.84 -4.81
C GLY A 20 -1.73 -9.63 -5.56
N ILE A 21 -1.53 -8.41 -5.06
CA ILE A 21 -1.92 -7.17 -5.76
C ILE A 21 -1.23 -7.05 -7.13
N PHE A 22 -0.01 -7.57 -7.27
CA PHE A 22 0.71 -7.54 -8.54
C PHE A 22 0.15 -8.52 -9.56
N ALA A 23 -0.46 -9.63 -9.14
CA ALA A 23 -1.20 -10.49 -10.05
C ALA A 23 -2.42 -9.75 -10.64
N LEU A 24 -3.14 -8.99 -9.81
CA LEU A 24 -4.22 -8.11 -10.26
C LEU A 24 -3.71 -6.99 -11.17
N TRP A 25 -2.56 -6.39 -10.85
CA TRP A 25 -1.93 -5.39 -11.69
C TRP A 25 -1.58 -5.95 -13.08
N TYR A 26 -1.05 -7.16 -13.17
CA TYR A 26 -0.82 -7.82 -14.47
C TYR A 26 -2.12 -8.00 -15.27
N LEU A 27 -3.23 -8.36 -14.61
CA LEU A 27 -4.54 -8.50 -15.27
C LEU A 27 -5.03 -7.15 -15.80
N VAL A 28 -4.98 -6.12 -14.97
CA VAL A 28 -5.43 -4.76 -15.32
C VAL A 28 -4.61 -4.17 -16.47
N THR A 29 -3.31 -4.46 -16.52
CA THR A 29 -2.40 -4.00 -17.58
C THR A 29 -2.43 -4.87 -18.83
N GLY A 30 -3.22 -5.97 -18.86
CA GLY A 30 -3.38 -6.86 -20.00
C GLY A 30 -2.26 -7.90 -20.14
N GLN A 31 -1.46 -8.09 -19.11
CA GLN A 31 -0.33 -9.03 -19.11
C GLN A 31 -0.76 -10.42 -18.60
N PHE A 32 -1.74 -11.05 -19.27
CA PHE A 32 -2.37 -12.29 -18.81
C PHE A 32 -1.40 -13.45 -18.57
N LYS A 33 -0.36 -13.58 -19.41
CA LYS A 33 0.67 -14.64 -19.23
C LYS A 33 1.47 -14.42 -17.96
N ALA A 34 1.80 -13.16 -17.61
CA ALA A 34 2.49 -12.83 -16.38
C ALA A 34 1.59 -13.04 -15.16
N ALA A 35 0.32 -12.66 -15.24
CA ALA A 35 -0.68 -12.92 -14.21
C ALA A 35 -0.81 -14.42 -13.91
N LEU A 36 -0.91 -15.25 -14.95
CA LEU A 36 -1.01 -16.70 -14.81
C LEU A 36 0.25 -17.29 -14.15
N ARG A 37 1.43 -16.85 -14.58
CA ARG A 37 2.70 -17.29 -13.97
C ARG A 37 2.79 -16.90 -12.49
N ALA A 38 2.40 -15.67 -12.15
CA ALA A 38 2.37 -15.20 -10.77
C ALA A 38 1.37 -16.02 -9.91
N ALA A 39 0.18 -16.28 -10.44
CA ALA A 39 -0.81 -17.12 -9.77
C ALA A 39 -0.31 -18.57 -9.60
N ALA A 40 0.27 -19.16 -10.64
CA ALA A 40 0.83 -20.51 -10.57
C ALA A 40 1.97 -20.62 -9.56
N ALA A 41 2.87 -19.62 -9.50
CA ALA A 41 3.94 -19.57 -8.51
C ALA A 41 3.36 -19.46 -7.09
N GLY A 42 2.36 -18.61 -6.88
CA GLY A 42 1.67 -18.49 -5.59
C GLY A 42 1.00 -19.79 -5.16
N LEU A 43 0.28 -20.45 -6.05
CA LEU A 43 -0.34 -21.75 -5.77
C LEU A 43 0.70 -22.83 -5.48
N ALA A 44 1.82 -22.85 -6.21
CA ALA A 44 2.91 -23.77 -5.98
C ALA A 44 3.52 -23.60 -4.58
N THR A 45 3.73 -22.35 -4.13
CA THR A 45 4.24 -22.10 -2.77
C THR A 45 3.26 -22.56 -1.69
N ILE A 46 1.95 -22.38 -1.91
CA ILE A 46 0.91 -22.89 -1.02
C ILE A 46 0.93 -24.43 -0.98
N ALA A 47 0.99 -25.07 -2.14
CA ALA A 47 1.05 -26.53 -2.25
C ALA A 47 2.30 -27.12 -1.56
N ILE A 48 3.45 -26.48 -1.73
CA ILE A 48 4.68 -26.87 -1.03
C ILE A 48 4.52 -26.75 0.50
N GLY A 49 3.89 -25.65 0.97
CA GLY A 49 3.59 -25.46 2.38
C GLY A 49 2.70 -26.57 2.95
N PHE A 50 1.64 -26.93 2.23
CA PHE A 50 0.76 -28.05 2.62
C PHE A 50 1.46 -29.41 2.58
N ALA A 51 2.34 -29.63 1.60
CA ALA A 51 3.11 -30.87 1.53
C ALA A 51 4.11 -31.02 2.67
N ALA A 52 4.77 -29.91 3.06
CA ALA A 52 5.80 -29.91 4.10
C ALA A 52 5.20 -29.88 5.52
N MET A 53 4.14 -29.10 5.75
CA MET A 53 3.55 -28.85 7.06
C MET A 53 2.01 -28.75 6.96
N PRO A 54 1.29 -29.86 6.76
CA PRO A 54 -0.14 -29.85 6.47
C PRO A 54 -0.98 -29.21 7.57
N THR A 55 -0.76 -29.59 8.83
CA THR A 55 -1.52 -29.05 9.97
C THR A 55 -1.28 -27.56 10.17
N ALA A 56 -0.02 -27.12 10.14
CA ALA A 56 0.31 -25.69 10.29
C ALA A 56 -0.20 -24.86 9.10
N SER A 57 -0.18 -25.40 7.89
CA SER A 57 -0.76 -24.75 6.71
C SER A 57 -2.26 -24.62 6.82
N TRP A 58 -2.96 -25.66 7.27
CA TRP A 58 -4.39 -25.62 7.50
C TRP A 58 -4.77 -24.56 8.53
N GLU A 59 -4.13 -24.55 9.71
CA GLU A 59 -4.32 -23.54 10.75
C GLU A 59 -4.05 -22.12 10.25
N TYR A 60 -2.97 -21.96 9.44
CA TYR A 60 -2.64 -20.67 8.87
C TYR A 60 -3.77 -20.13 7.98
N TRP A 61 -4.21 -20.92 7.01
CA TRP A 61 -5.19 -20.46 6.02
C TRP A 61 -6.61 -20.32 6.57
N THR A 62 -7.01 -21.17 7.55
CA THR A 62 -8.37 -21.17 8.11
C THR A 62 -8.52 -20.28 9.32
N HIS A 63 -7.46 -20.06 10.10
CA HIS A 63 -7.53 -19.32 11.36
C HIS A 63 -6.67 -18.06 11.36
N TYR A 64 -5.36 -18.20 11.11
CA TYR A 64 -4.46 -17.08 11.28
C TYR A 64 -4.61 -15.98 10.24
N MET A 65 -4.94 -16.34 9.02
CA MET A 65 -5.12 -15.39 7.94
C MET A 65 -6.35 -14.49 8.11
N VAL A 66 -7.40 -15.02 8.72
CA VAL A 66 -8.68 -14.32 8.91
C VAL A 66 -8.80 -13.63 10.27
N THR A 67 -7.80 -13.74 11.14
CA THR A 67 -7.82 -13.16 12.51
C THR A 67 -6.71 -12.10 12.66
N PRO A 68 -6.95 -10.85 12.21
CA PRO A 68 -5.92 -9.80 12.19
C PRO A 68 -5.50 -9.31 13.58
N ASN A 69 -6.31 -9.51 14.63
CA ASN A 69 -6.07 -9.01 15.98
C ASN A 69 -4.78 -9.54 16.65
N ARG A 70 -4.09 -10.50 16.04
CA ARG A 70 -2.83 -11.07 16.52
C ARG A 70 -1.60 -10.29 16.10
N LEU A 71 -1.74 -9.34 15.18
CA LEU A 71 -0.65 -8.58 14.58
C LEU A 71 -0.24 -7.34 15.38
N GLY A 72 -0.70 -7.20 16.63
CA GLY A 72 -0.50 -6.02 17.47
C GLY A 72 -1.72 -5.11 17.50
N GLY A 73 -1.60 -3.94 18.13
CA GLY A 73 -2.68 -2.96 18.20
C GLY A 73 -3.02 -2.39 16.83
N LEU A 74 -4.17 -2.72 16.28
CA LEU A 74 -4.59 -2.24 14.96
C LEU A 74 -4.73 -0.72 14.89
N THR A 75 -4.98 -0.08 16.04
CA THR A 75 -5.07 1.38 16.21
C THR A 75 -3.71 2.07 16.25
N TRP A 76 -2.62 1.28 16.41
CA TRP A 76 -1.28 1.84 16.55
C TRP A 76 -0.88 2.68 15.32
N ALA A 77 -0.28 3.85 15.58
CA ALA A 77 0.19 4.79 14.55
C ALA A 77 1.02 4.13 13.44
N GLY A 78 1.78 3.09 13.77
CA GLY A 78 2.54 2.30 12.80
C GLY A 78 1.68 1.56 11.76
N ASN A 79 0.38 1.34 12.01
CA ASN A 79 -0.53 0.75 11.04
C ASN A 79 -1.09 1.83 10.10
N GLN A 80 -0.42 2.07 9.02
CA GLN A 80 -0.71 3.05 7.98
C GLN A 80 -1.58 2.43 6.87
N SER A 81 -2.71 1.84 7.22
CA SER A 81 -3.70 1.29 6.28
C SER A 81 -5.03 2.01 6.41
N LEU A 82 -5.90 1.92 5.40
CA LEU A 82 -7.27 2.46 5.51
C LEU A 82 -8.04 1.90 6.70
N SER A 83 -7.78 0.65 7.08
CA SER A 83 -8.35 0.05 8.29
C SER A 83 -7.83 0.74 9.56
N GLY A 84 -6.50 0.98 9.63
CA GLY A 84 -5.88 1.69 10.75
C GLY A 84 -6.39 3.12 10.90
N LEU A 85 -6.50 3.85 9.80
CA LEU A 85 -7.09 5.19 9.74
C LEU A 85 -8.51 5.21 10.33
N LEU A 86 -9.40 4.32 9.86
CA LEU A 86 -10.78 4.27 10.35
C LEU A 86 -10.85 3.96 11.84
N LEU A 87 -10.04 3.01 12.33
CA LEU A 87 -9.98 2.66 13.74
C LEU A 87 -9.48 3.80 14.64
N ARG A 88 -8.66 4.72 14.11
CA ARG A 88 -8.21 5.91 14.84
C ARG A 88 -9.20 7.07 14.80
N LEU A 89 -10.03 7.14 13.75
CA LEU A 89 -11.02 8.21 13.60
C LEU A 89 -12.26 7.99 14.46
N GLU A 90 -12.75 6.77 14.53
CA GLU A 90 -14.02 6.46 15.21
C GLU A 90 -13.96 5.15 16.00
N HIS A 91 -14.77 5.07 17.04
CA HIS A 91 -15.00 3.84 17.80
C HIS A 91 -16.25 3.12 17.26
N GLY A 92 -16.09 1.98 16.57
CA GLY A 92 -17.24 1.21 16.08
C GLY A 92 -16.91 0.19 14.99
N ASN A 93 -17.95 -0.37 14.39
CA ASN A 93 -17.81 -1.32 13.29
C ASN A 93 -17.74 -0.57 11.94
N HIS A 94 -16.54 -0.47 11.38
CA HIS A 94 -16.28 0.25 10.13
C HIS A 94 -16.16 -0.66 8.90
N THR A 95 -16.53 -1.93 9.01
CA THR A 95 -16.33 -2.94 7.97
C THR A 95 -16.88 -2.48 6.61
N LEU A 96 -18.10 -1.96 6.59
CA LEU A 96 -18.73 -1.51 5.34
C LEU A 96 -17.98 -0.30 4.75
N VAL A 97 -17.66 0.70 5.58
CA VAL A 97 -16.90 1.89 5.14
C VAL A 97 -15.53 1.48 4.62
N TRP A 98 -14.83 0.60 5.33
CA TRP A 98 -13.55 0.05 4.89
C TRP A 98 -13.67 -0.67 3.54
N LEU A 99 -14.66 -1.53 3.34
CA LEU A 99 -14.87 -2.23 2.07
C LEU A 99 -15.13 -1.27 0.91
N VAL A 100 -15.92 -0.22 1.14
CA VAL A 100 -16.18 0.83 0.14
C VAL A 100 -14.88 1.57 -0.21
N LEU A 101 -14.09 1.98 0.79
CA LEU A 101 -12.81 2.65 0.55
C LEU A 101 -11.80 1.74 -0.17
N VAL A 102 -11.74 0.46 0.19
CA VAL A 102 -10.93 -0.55 -0.51
C VAL A 102 -11.35 -0.65 -1.97
N ALA A 103 -12.65 -0.77 -2.26
CA ALA A 103 -13.15 -0.85 -3.62
C ALA A 103 -12.78 0.42 -4.43
N LEU A 104 -12.98 1.61 -3.85
CA LEU A 104 -12.62 2.88 -4.48
C LEU A 104 -11.12 2.97 -4.76
N CYS A 105 -10.26 2.59 -3.80
CA CYS A 105 -8.81 2.55 -3.99
C CYS A 105 -8.40 1.57 -5.10
N CYS A 106 -9.00 0.38 -5.13
CA CYS A 106 -8.74 -0.60 -6.19
C CYS A 106 -9.14 -0.07 -7.57
N VAL A 107 -10.30 0.58 -7.69
CA VAL A 107 -10.74 1.20 -8.95
C VAL A 107 -9.79 2.32 -9.37
N LEU A 108 -9.45 3.24 -8.46
CA LEU A 108 -8.52 4.34 -8.75
C LEU A 108 -7.14 3.82 -9.18
N ALA A 109 -6.57 2.88 -8.42
CA ALA A 109 -5.28 2.28 -8.74
C ALA A 109 -5.34 1.51 -10.07
N GLY A 110 -6.41 0.77 -10.32
CA GLY A 110 -6.61 0.03 -11.56
C GLY A 110 -6.69 0.96 -12.78
N VAL A 111 -7.50 2.04 -12.69
CA VAL A 111 -7.61 3.04 -13.76
C VAL A 111 -6.28 3.74 -14.00
N ALA A 112 -5.60 4.18 -12.92
CA ALA A 112 -4.29 4.83 -13.02
C ALA A 112 -3.26 3.87 -13.64
N SER A 113 -3.15 2.64 -13.11
CA SER A 113 -2.19 1.64 -13.59
C SER A 113 -2.39 1.32 -15.06
N ARG A 114 -3.63 1.08 -15.51
CA ARG A 114 -3.91 0.76 -16.92
C ARG A 114 -3.53 1.90 -17.85
N ARG A 115 -3.89 3.13 -17.49
CA ARG A 115 -3.58 4.33 -18.28
C ARG A 115 -2.09 4.57 -18.41
N LEU A 116 -1.38 4.50 -17.28
CA LEU A 116 0.06 4.69 -17.22
C LEU A 116 0.80 3.58 -17.96
N TRP A 117 0.36 2.33 -17.83
CA TRP A 117 0.96 1.21 -18.56
C TRP A 117 0.90 1.40 -20.07
N GLN A 118 -0.21 1.92 -20.59
CA GLN A 118 -0.40 2.22 -22.00
C GLN A 118 0.47 3.36 -22.51
N GLY A 119 0.93 4.25 -21.62
CA GLY A 119 1.86 5.34 -21.94
C GLY A 119 3.27 4.88 -22.27
N GLY A 120 3.67 3.71 -21.78
CA GLY A 120 5.02 3.15 -21.98
C GLY A 120 6.11 3.89 -21.19
N GLY A 121 7.37 3.45 -21.34
CA GLY A 121 8.53 4.12 -20.75
C GLY A 121 8.41 4.37 -19.24
N ALA A 122 8.71 5.60 -18.80
CA ALA A 122 8.66 6.00 -17.39
C ALA A 122 7.27 5.81 -16.76
N ASP A 123 6.18 5.89 -17.54
CA ASP A 123 4.82 5.72 -17.04
C ASP A 123 4.54 4.29 -16.56
N GLN A 124 5.24 3.29 -17.08
CA GLN A 124 5.13 1.92 -16.60
C GLN A 124 5.65 1.77 -15.15
N VAL A 125 6.67 2.53 -14.78
CA VAL A 125 7.15 2.59 -13.39
C VAL A 125 6.04 3.16 -12.49
N TRP A 126 5.43 4.26 -12.88
CA TRP A 126 4.32 4.86 -12.13
C TRP A 126 3.11 3.95 -12.05
N SER A 127 2.83 3.16 -13.10
CA SER A 127 1.81 2.10 -13.09
C SER A 127 2.07 1.06 -12.00
N LEU A 128 3.31 0.59 -11.87
CA LEU A 128 3.70 -0.36 -10.84
C LEU A 128 3.59 0.25 -9.43
N LEU A 129 4.02 1.51 -9.27
CA LEU A 129 3.92 2.23 -7.99
C LEU A 129 2.46 2.38 -7.52
N CYS A 130 1.51 2.60 -8.44
CA CYS A 130 0.08 2.60 -8.11
C CYS A 130 -0.37 1.27 -7.50
N ALA A 131 0.08 0.13 -8.03
CA ALA A 131 -0.24 -1.18 -7.47
C ALA A 131 0.35 -1.37 -6.07
N GLY A 132 1.61 -0.97 -5.87
CA GLY A 132 2.28 -1.02 -4.57
C GLY A 132 1.57 -0.20 -3.50
N LEU A 133 1.20 1.06 -3.83
CA LEU A 133 0.43 1.93 -2.93
C LEU A 133 -0.94 1.33 -2.62
N CYS A 134 -1.64 0.82 -3.62
CA CYS A 134 -2.93 0.16 -3.43
C CYS A 134 -2.78 -1.00 -2.44
N GLY A 135 -1.78 -1.85 -2.61
CA GLY A 135 -1.51 -2.97 -1.70
C GLY A 135 -1.32 -2.53 -0.25
N CYS A 136 -0.63 -1.42 -0.01
CA CYS A 136 -0.48 -0.86 1.34
C CYS A 136 -1.79 -0.31 1.90
N LEU A 137 -2.56 0.40 1.09
CA LEU A 137 -3.81 1.03 1.50
C LEU A 137 -4.90 0.02 1.85
N VAL A 138 -5.11 -1.00 0.98
CA VAL A 138 -6.23 -1.94 1.12
C VAL A 138 -5.96 -3.07 2.11
N SER A 139 -4.70 -3.30 2.46
CA SER A 139 -4.35 -4.30 3.46
C SER A 139 -5.01 -3.96 4.81
N PRO A 140 -5.56 -4.92 5.56
CA PRO A 140 -6.06 -4.66 6.91
C PRO A 140 -4.99 -4.12 7.86
N VAL A 141 -3.74 -4.52 7.63
CA VAL A 141 -2.57 -4.08 8.41
C VAL A 141 -1.43 -3.75 7.46
N SER A 142 -0.99 -2.50 7.49
CA SER A 142 0.14 -2.02 6.68
C SER A 142 1.08 -1.20 7.56
N TRP A 143 2.07 -1.88 8.14
CA TRP A 143 3.06 -1.22 8.98
C TRP A 143 3.87 -0.17 8.22
N SER A 144 4.32 0.86 8.90
CA SER A 144 5.10 1.96 8.30
C SER A 144 6.28 1.49 7.44
N HIS A 145 6.94 0.39 7.79
CA HIS A 145 8.04 -0.18 7.00
C HIS A 145 7.58 -0.88 5.69
N HIS A 146 6.29 -1.16 5.50
CA HIS A 146 5.77 -1.64 4.22
C HIS A 146 5.69 -0.54 3.16
N TRP A 147 5.76 0.72 3.58
CA TRP A 147 5.64 1.89 2.71
C TRP A 147 6.94 2.26 1.99
N VAL A 148 7.80 1.26 1.73
CA VAL A 148 8.98 1.40 0.86
C VAL A 148 8.62 1.97 -0.51
N TRP A 149 7.38 1.83 -0.95
CA TRP A 149 6.83 2.43 -2.17
C TRP A 149 6.95 3.96 -2.18
N GLY A 150 6.85 4.62 -1.03
CA GLY A 150 7.10 6.05 -0.88
C GLY A 150 8.53 6.43 -1.28
N SER A 151 9.53 5.64 -0.84
CA SER A 151 10.93 5.85 -1.24
C SER A 151 11.13 5.65 -2.75
N LEU A 152 10.47 4.66 -3.35
CA LEU A 152 10.53 4.45 -4.80
C LEU A 152 9.84 5.60 -5.57
N ILE A 153 8.75 6.17 -5.03
CA ILE A 153 8.10 7.37 -5.61
C ILE A 153 9.04 8.58 -5.56
N ILE A 154 9.79 8.76 -4.47
CA ILE A 154 10.78 9.83 -4.37
C ILE A 154 11.80 9.70 -5.49
N VAL A 155 12.41 8.52 -5.63
CA VAL A 155 13.43 8.26 -6.67
C VAL A 155 12.83 8.45 -8.07
N ALA A 156 11.69 7.84 -8.35
CA ALA A 156 11.03 7.93 -9.66
C ALA A 156 10.63 9.38 -9.99
N GLY A 157 10.12 10.14 -9.01
CA GLY A 157 9.69 11.50 -9.23
C GLY A 157 10.83 12.49 -9.39
N LEU A 158 11.94 12.31 -8.68
CA LEU A 158 13.16 13.11 -8.87
C LEU A 158 13.81 12.86 -10.24
N ALA A 159 13.71 11.63 -10.76
CA ALA A 159 14.19 11.29 -12.10
C ALA A 159 13.22 11.71 -13.22
N ASP A 160 11.98 12.05 -12.90
CA ASP A 160 10.96 12.44 -13.88
C ASP A 160 11.10 13.93 -14.25
N ARG A 161 10.84 14.26 -15.52
CA ARG A 161 10.89 15.65 -16.01
C ARG A 161 9.59 16.41 -15.74
N ARG A 162 8.51 15.72 -15.38
CA ARG A 162 7.20 16.30 -15.13
C ARG A 162 7.11 16.89 -13.74
N ARG A 163 6.76 18.16 -13.63
CA ARG A 163 6.66 18.88 -12.34
C ARG A 163 5.70 18.20 -11.36
N CYS A 164 4.60 17.63 -11.85
CA CYS A 164 3.65 16.94 -10.99
C CYS A 164 4.28 15.72 -10.29
N GLN A 165 5.12 14.94 -10.95
CA GLN A 165 5.83 13.82 -10.35
C GLN A 165 6.91 14.28 -9.37
N GLN A 166 7.59 15.38 -9.69
CA GLN A 166 8.56 15.99 -8.76
C GLN A 166 7.88 16.49 -7.48
N VAL A 167 6.69 17.12 -7.60
CA VAL A 167 5.89 17.54 -6.43
C VAL A 167 5.46 16.35 -5.60
N LEU A 168 5.00 15.25 -6.21
CA LEU A 168 4.69 14.02 -5.49
C LEU A 168 5.92 13.48 -4.75
N ALA A 169 7.10 13.47 -5.40
CA ALA A 169 8.34 13.07 -4.74
C ALA A 169 8.67 13.93 -3.51
N LEU A 170 8.49 15.25 -3.60
CA LEU A 170 8.74 16.16 -2.47
C LEU A 170 7.74 15.93 -1.32
N ILE A 171 6.46 15.70 -1.62
CA ILE A 171 5.45 15.39 -0.62
C ILE A 171 5.80 14.06 0.09
N TRP A 172 6.17 13.03 -0.66
CA TRP A 172 6.60 11.75 -0.10
C TRP A 172 7.88 11.89 0.70
N ALA A 173 8.87 12.67 0.22
CA ALA A 173 10.09 12.95 0.97
C ALA A 173 9.78 13.63 2.31
N LEU A 174 8.89 14.63 2.29
CA LEU A 174 8.46 15.29 3.52
C LEU A 174 7.81 14.27 4.49
N ALA A 175 6.85 13.48 4.03
CA ALA A 175 6.15 12.52 4.89
C ALA A 175 7.08 11.45 5.47
N THR A 176 8.01 10.90 4.65
CA THR A 176 8.84 9.76 5.06
C THR A 176 10.13 10.16 5.77
N LEU A 177 10.86 11.16 5.26
CA LEU A 177 12.17 11.53 5.81
C LEU A 177 12.07 12.32 7.12
N THR A 178 10.94 13.01 7.36
CA THR A 178 10.70 13.69 8.64
C THR A 178 10.12 12.77 9.71
N TRP A 179 9.83 11.51 9.36
CA TRP A 179 9.20 10.55 10.28
C TRP A 179 7.86 11.04 10.83
N MET A 180 7.06 11.73 10.03
CA MET A 180 5.85 12.45 10.40
C MET A 180 4.87 11.60 11.21
N VAL A 181 4.73 10.33 10.85
CA VAL A 181 3.88 9.34 11.55
C VAL A 181 4.22 9.22 13.05
N TRP A 182 5.47 9.51 13.44
CA TRP A 182 5.98 9.32 14.81
C TRP A 182 6.14 10.61 15.60
N TRP A 183 5.62 11.74 15.11
CA TRP A 183 5.76 13.03 15.82
C TRP A 183 4.93 13.11 17.10
N PHE A 184 3.92 12.28 17.25
CA PHE A 184 3.03 12.28 18.40
C PHE A 184 3.13 10.98 19.20
N PRO A 185 2.77 11.02 20.51
CA PRO A 185 2.81 9.85 21.37
C PRO A 185 1.96 8.72 20.79
N ALA A 186 2.57 7.56 20.58
CA ALA A 186 1.95 6.38 20.00
C ALA A 186 1.99 5.19 20.96
N GLY A 187 1.08 4.24 20.78
CA GLY A 187 0.96 3.03 21.58
C GLY A 187 0.07 3.19 22.81
N HIS A 188 -0.43 2.06 23.30
CA HIS A 188 -1.38 1.99 24.41
C HIS A 188 -2.65 2.83 24.18
N ASN A 189 -3.12 2.88 22.92
CA ASN A 189 -4.30 3.64 22.49
C ASN A 189 -4.20 5.18 22.66
N ARG A 190 -3.00 5.72 22.84
CA ARG A 190 -2.84 7.19 22.94
C ARG A 190 -3.22 7.92 21.66
N GLU A 191 -3.14 7.26 20.53
CA GLU A 191 -3.55 7.74 19.21
C GLU A 191 -5.03 8.12 19.16
N LEU A 192 -5.86 7.44 19.95
CA LEU A 192 -7.31 7.70 19.99
C LEU A 192 -7.62 9.04 20.64
N ALA A 193 -6.80 9.46 21.62
CA ALA A 193 -6.92 10.74 22.33
C ALA A 193 -6.28 11.92 21.57
N ALA A 194 -5.61 11.66 20.43
CA ALA A 194 -4.98 12.70 19.64
C ALA A 194 -6.01 13.67 19.05
N THR A 195 -5.66 14.94 18.92
CA THR A 195 -6.48 15.95 18.26
C THR A 195 -6.59 15.67 16.76
N TRP A 196 -7.60 16.24 16.08
CA TRP A 196 -7.84 16.00 14.67
C TRP A 196 -6.62 16.27 13.76
N TRP A 197 -5.88 17.35 14.02
CA TRP A 197 -4.69 17.69 13.21
C TRP A 197 -3.50 16.76 13.49
N GLN A 198 -3.36 16.27 14.73
CA GLN A 198 -2.38 15.25 15.08
C GLN A 198 -2.67 13.94 14.37
N LYS A 199 -3.96 13.54 14.31
CA LYS A 199 -4.38 12.36 13.54
C LYS A 199 -4.03 12.49 12.06
N ILE A 200 -4.29 13.65 11.43
CA ILE A 200 -3.91 13.90 10.03
C ILE A 200 -2.41 13.69 9.79
N LEU A 201 -1.56 14.19 10.67
CA LEU A 201 -0.12 14.03 10.53
C LEU A 201 0.34 12.60 10.86
N THR A 202 -0.27 11.95 11.83
CA THR A 202 -0.03 10.54 12.15
C THR A 202 -0.42 9.63 10.99
N ASP A 203 -1.49 9.96 10.25
CA ASP A 203 -2.03 9.20 9.12
C ASP A 203 -1.46 9.68 7.76
N ALA A 204 -0.24 10.24 7.78
CA ALA A 204 0.34 10.89 6.62
C ALA A 204 0.54 9.94 5.43
N TYR A 205 0.95 8.68 5.65
CA TYR A 205 1.28 7.78 4.54
C TYR A 205 0.04 7.36 3.77
N GLU A 206 -1.04 6.97 4.46
CA GLU A 206 -2.29 6.63 3.78
C GLU A 206 -2.92 7.83 3.09
N LEU A 207 -2.91 9.02 3.70
CA LEU A 207 -3.47 10.23 3.09
C LEU A 207 -2.69 10.66 1.85
N VAL A 208 -1.36 10.67 1.92
CA VAL A 208 -0.48 10.95 0.78
C VAL A 208 -0.61 9.86 -0.28
N GLY A 209 -0.75 8.59 0.13
CA GLY A 209 -0.99 7.45 -0.76
C GLY A 209 -2.25 7.61 -1.59
N VAL A 210 -3.38 7.92 -0.93
CA VAL A 210 -4.67 8.18 -1.62
C VAL A 210 -4.55 9.39 -2.54
N ALA A 211 -3.97 10.51 -2.06
CA ALA A 211 -3.79 11.71 -2.87
C ALA A 211 -2.94 11.43 -4.13
N THR A 212 -1.88 10.60 -3.98
CA THR A 212 -1.04 10.17 -5.11
C THR A 212 -1.84 9.36 -6.14
N LEU A 213 -2.64 8.38 -5.70
CA LEU A 213 -3.49 7.61 -6.62
C LEU A 213 -4.49 8.50 -7.36
N VAL A 214 -5.13 9.44 -6.66
CA VAL A 214 -6.05 10.40 -7.27
C VAL A 214 -5.34 11.30 -8.29
N ALA A 215 -4.15 11.82 -7.95
CA ALA A 215 -3.37 12.66 -8.85
C ALA A 215 -3.00 11.89 -10.14
N LEU A 216 -2.50 10.66 -10.00
CA LEU A 216 -2.11 9.81 -11.13
C LEU A 216 -3.31 9.35 -11.97
N ALA A 217 -4.46 9.09 -11.34
CA ALA A 217 -5.68 8.74 -12.08
C ALA A 217 -6.24 9.91 -12.91
N ARG A 218 -6.08 11.15 -12.43
CA ARG A 218 -6.57 12.37 -13.12
C ARG A 218 -5.66 12.86 -14.24
N ASN A 219 -4.36 12.56 -14.18
CA ASN A 219 -3.34 13.25 -14.96
C ASN A 219 -3.13 12.63 -16.35
N ARG A 220 -3.99 12.95 -17.31
CA ARG A 220 -3.85 12.48 -18.72
C ARG A 220 -3.44 13.56 -19.72
N ARG A 221 -3.53 14.86 -19.41
CA ARG A 221 -3.37 15.89 -20.46
C ARG A 221 -2.70 17.21 -20.05
N ARG A 222 -2.42 17.47 -18.79
CA ARG A 222 -1.86 18.78 -18.36
C ARG A 222 -0.34 18.87 -18.40
N CYS A 223 0.38 17.76 -18.53
CA CYS A 223 1.85 17.77 -18.56
C CYS A 223 2.43 17.82 -19.99
N GLU A 224 1.64 17.59 -21.03
CA GLU A 224 2.12 17.68 -22.44
C GLU A 224 2.13 19.12 -22.98
N SER A 225 1.37 20.05 -22.37
CA SER A 225 1.27 21.42 -22.83
C SER A 225 2.45 22.34 -22.47
N GLY A 226 3.50 21.80 -21.85
CA GLY A 226 4.71 22.57 -21.49
C GLY A 226 5.89 22.42 -22.43
N VAL A 227 5.83 21.52 -23.39
CA VAL A 227 6.85 21.37 -24.44
C VAL A 227 6.37 22.13 -25.67
N SER A 228 6.63 23.44 -25.71
CA SER A 228 6.51 24.22 -26.94
C SER A 228 7.34 23.55 -28.03
N ALA A 229 6.71 23.23 -29.16
CA ALA A 229 7.38 22.76 -30.36
C ALA A 229 8.53 23.71 -30.70
N PRO A 230 9.69 23.22 -31.15
CA PRO A 230 10.75 24.08 -31.65
C PRO A 230 10.19 24.87 -32.82
N ARG A 231 10.23 26.20 -32.72
CA ARG A 231 9.98 27.09 -33.85
C ARG A 231 11.10 26.84 -34.86
N THR A 232 10.74 26.28 -35.99
CA THR A 232 11.56 26.24 -37.20
C THR A 232 11.73 27.66 -37.75
#